data_fe6fa0a1cb63a515c9e2cbfe8c2dafef
#
_entry.id   fe6fa0a1cb63a515c9e2cbfe8c2dafef
#
_cell.length_a   1.000
_cell.length_b   1.000
_cell.length_c   1.000
_cell.angle_alpha   90.00
_cell.angle_beta   90.00
_cell.angle_gamma   90.00
#
_symmetry.space_group_name_H-M   'P 1'
#
loop_
_entity.id
_entity.type
_entity.pdbx_description
1 polymer ?
#
loop_
_entity_poly.entity_id
_entity_poly.type
_entity_poly.pdbx_seq_one_letter_code
_entity_poly.pdbx_strand_id
1 'polypeptide(L)'
;MDRYEREELHVRALPGRGIADCVGPNGPVFTNGMNVGFGLYSAEYGPMQPHHHAEECVYIKAADRAWVEYGGEPDNLLYREDLKEGMLLHFPENEWHVFRFEEGGSLEILFIYGSGENSRPEDKK
;
A
#
# COMPACT_ATOMS: atom_id res chain seq x y z
N MET A 1 -8.20 -24.72 1.55
CA MET A 1 -7.60 -23.50 2.11
C MET A 1 -6.24 -23.25 1.45
N ASP A 2 -6.01 -22.00 1.03
CA ASP A 2 -4.72 -21.60 0.50
C ASP A 2 -3.89 -20.98 1.60
N ARG A 3 -2.58 -21.20 1.59
CA ARG A 3 -1.69 -20.72 2.64
C ARG A 3 -0.37 -20.25 2.03
N TYR A 4 0.01 -19.02 2.34
CA TYR A 4 1.27 -18.44 1.89
C TYR A 4 1.97 -17.74 3.04
N GLU A 5 3.29 -17.90 3.10
CA GLU A 5 4.12 -17.06 3.95
C GLU A 5 4.62 -15.90 3.11
N ARG A 6 4.92 -14.77 3.77
CA ARG A 6 5.34 -13.56 3.11
C ARG A 6 6.53 -13.81 2.16
N GLU A 7 7.48 -14.62 2.58
CA GLU A 7 8.70 -14.89 1.82
C GLU A 7 8.48 -15.72 0.57
N GLU A 8 7.33 -16.41 0.48
CA GLU A 8 6.99 -17.19 -0.70
C GLU A 8 6.43 -16.34 -1.84
N LEU A 9 6.04 -15.10 -1.53
CA LEU A 9 5.40 -14.23 -2.50
C LEU A 9 6.43 -13.44 -3.28
N HIS A 10 6.25 -13.39 -4.60
CA HIS A 10 7.11 -12.60 -5.48
C HIS A 10 6.82 -11.11 -5.31
N VAL A 11 7.88 -10.32 -5.18
CA VAL A 11 7.76 -8.86 -5.10
C VAL A 11 7.99 -8.29 -6.50
N ARG A 12 7.01 -7.54 -7.00
CA ARG A 12 7.17 -6.79 -8.23
C ARG A 12 7.46 -5.33 -7.89
N ALA A 13 8.48 -4.77 -8.52
CA ALA A 13 8.88 -3.39 -8.28
C ALA A 13 8.04 -2.45 -9.13
N LEU A 14 7.45 -1.45 -8.51
CA LEU A 14 6.70 -0.39 -9.17
C LEU A 14 7.28 0.95 -8.71
N PRO A 15 7.02 2.04 -9.42
CA PRO A 15 7.49 3.35 -8.96
C PRO A 15 6.98 3.65 -7.55
N GLY A 16 7.91 3.82 -6.61
CA GLY A 16 7.59 4.19 -5.24
C GLY A 16 7.22 3.06 -4.30
N ARG A 17 7.16 1.80 -4.78
CA ARG A 17 6.82 0.68 -3.89
C ARG A 17 7.15 -0.66 -4.52
N GLY A 18 7.31 -1.68 -3.66
CA GLY A 18 7.29 -3.07 -4.08
C GLY A 18 5.95 -3.66 -3.67
N ILE A 19 5.38 -4.52 -4.51
CA ILE A 19 4.09 -5.17 -4.21
C ILE A 19 4.26 -6.68 -4.26
N ALA A 20 3.84 -7.34 -3.19
CA ALA A 20 3.78 -8.80 -3.12
C ALA A 20 2.31 -9.21 -3.08
N ASP A 21 1.73 -9.48 -4.24
CA ASP A 21 0.33 -9.88 -4.34
C ASP A 21 0.13 -11.29 -3.79
N CYS A 22 -0.97 -11.52 -3.09
CA CYS A 22 -1.31 -12.84 -2.57
C CYS A 22 -2.66 -13.31 -3.07
N VAL A 23 -3.72 -12.59 -2.76
CA VAL A 23 -5.10 -12.96 -3.13
C VAL A 23 -5.67 -11.83 -3.97
N GLY A 24 -6.15 -12.16 -5.17
CA GLY A 24 -6.72 -11.15 -6.05
C GLY A 24 -6.39 -11.41 -7.51
N PRO A 25 -6.64 -10.43 -8.38
CA PRO A 25 -6.40 -10.59 -9.83
C PRO A 25 -4.95 -10.86 -10.19
N ASN A 26 -4.00 -10.39 -9.39
CA ASN A 26 -2.58 -10.49 -9.70
C ASN A 26 -1.81 -11.46 -8.81
N GLY A 27 -2.48 -12.10 -7.87
CA GLY A 27 -1.83 -12.99 -6.92
C GLY A 27 -1.91 -14.45 -7.32
N PRO A 28 -1.18 -15.32 -6.60
CA PRO A 28 -1.25 -16.76 -6.82
C PRO A 28 -2.64 -17.35 -6.50
N VAL A 29 -3.42 -16.69 -5.65
CA VAL A 29 -4.81 -17.08 -5.41
C VAL A 29 -5.69 -16.11 -6.15
N PHE A 30 -6.21 -16.53 -7.29
CA PHE A 30 -7.00 -15.66 -8.17
C PHE A 30 -8.44 -15.49 -7.65
N THR A 31 -8.87 -14.23 -7.57
CA THR A 31 -10.26 -13.87 -7.29
C THR A 31 -10.49 -12.42 -7.73
N ASN A 32 -11.73 -12.10 -8.06
CA ASN A 32 -12.13 -10.72 -8.32
C ASN A 32 -12.88 -10.11 -7.13
N GLY A 33 -13.07 -10.88 -6.04
CA GLY A 33 -13.84 -10.44 -4.89
C GLY A 33 -13.05 -9.67 -3.85
N MET A 34 -11.74 -9.71 -3.92
CA MET A 34 -10.88 -8.98 -2.98
C MET A 34 -9.48 -8.85 -3.56
N ASN A 35 -8.67 -8.02 -2.92
CA ASN A 35 -7.27 -7.88 -3.29
C ASN A 35 -6.48 -7.70 -2.01
N VAL A 36 -5.59 -8.66 -1.72
CA VAL A 36 -4.82 -8.70 -0.47
C VAL A 36 -3.37 -9.00 -0.81
N GLY A 37 -2.47 -8.23 -0.23
CA GLY A 37 -1.05 -8.43 -0.44
C GLY A 37 -0.24 -7.52 0.47
N PHE A 38 1.06 -7.45 0.20
CA PHE A 38 1.99 -6.66 0.99
C PHE A 38 2.57 -5.54 0.15
N GLY A 39 2.75 -4.37 0.77
CA GLY A 39 3.43 -3.24 0.15
C GLY A 39 4.72 -2.95 0.90
N LEU A 40 5.79 -2.71 0.14
CA LEU A 40 7.11 -2.41 0.68
C LEU A 40 7.55 -1.04 0.19
N TYR A 41 8.00 -0.21 1.12
CA TYR A 41 8.40 1.17 0.85
C TYR A 41 9.78 1.40 1.43
N SER A 42 10.72 1.81 0.59
CA SER A 42 12.10 2.07 0.99
C SER A 42 12.81 2.78 -0.14
N ALA A 43 14.06 3.19 0.10
CA ALA A 43 14.87 3.83 -0.93
C ALA A 43 15.06 2.94 -2.17
N GLU A 44 14.96 1.63 -2.01
CA GLU A 44 15.06 0.67 -3.12
C GLU A 44 14.04 0.97 -4.21
N TYR A 45 12.82 1.38 -3.82
CA TYR A 45 11.72 1.63 -4.77
C TYR A 45 11.53 3.10 -5.08
N GLY A 46 12.27 3.98 -4.40
CA GLY A 46 12.16 5.42 -4.57
C GLY A 46 10.98 6.02 -3.80
N PRO A 47 10.77 7.33 -3.94
CA PRO A 47 9.67 8.01 -3.25
C PRO A 47 8.34 7.71 -3.94
N MET A 48 7.29 7.62 -3.12
CA MET A 48 5.94 7.43 -3.58
C MET A 48 5.32 8.79 -3.91
N GLN A 49 4.42 8.81 -4.90
CA GLN A 49 3.64 9.99 -5.21
C GLN A 49 2.25 9.89 -4.59
N PRO A 50 1.65 11.02 -4.20
CA PRO A 50 0.26 10.99 -3.71
C PRO A 50 -0.67 10.35 -4.73
N HIS A 51 -1.61 9.56 -4.23
CA HIS A 51 -2.55 8.82 -5.07
C HIS A 51 -3.87 8.62 -4.34
N HIS A 52 -4.88 8.19 -5.08
CA HIS A 52 -6.16 7.76 -4.51
C HIS A 52 -6.67 6.57 -5.32
N HIS A 53 -7.52 5.77 -4.70
CA HIS A 53 -8.05 4.56 -5.35
C HIS A 53 -9.26 4.05 -4.56
N ALA A 54 -9.65 2.79 -4.78
CA ALA A 54 -10.75 2.15 -4.08
C ALA A 54 -10.50 2.14 -2.55
N GLU A 55 -11.57 1.95 -1.81
CA GLU A 55 -11.51 1.85 -0.36
C GLU A 55 -10.52 0.76 0.07
N GLU A 56 -9.70 1.08 1.08
CA GLU A 56 -8.60 0.22 1.48
C GLU A 56 -8.45 0.19 3.00
N CYS A 57 -8.16 -1.00 3.54
CA CYS A 57 -7.62 -1.11 4.89
C CYS A 57 -6.15 -1.47 4.79
N VAL A 58 -5.35 -0.92 5.69
CA VAL A 58 -3.90 -1.14 5.75
C VAL A 58 -3.50 -1.48 7.17
N TYR A 59 -2.84 -2.61 7.33
CA TYR A 59 -2.22 -2.97 8.60
C TYR A 59 -0.72 -2.70 8.51
N ILE A 60 -0.17 -1.96 9.47
CA ILE A 60 1.25 -1.63 9.50
C ILE A 60 2.00 -2.82 10.11
N LYS A 61 2.69 -3.55 9.24
CA LYS A 61 3.43 -4.75 9.65
C LYS A 61 4.78 -4.38 10.25
N ALA A 62 5.44 -3.36 9.69
CA ALA A 62 6.72 -2.86 10.18
C ALA A 62 6.90 -1.42 9.72
N ALA A 63 7.44 -0.57 10.57
CA ALA A 63 7.68 0.83 10.21
C ALA A 63 8.96 1.30 10.90
N ASP A 64 9.83 1.94 10.12
CA ASP A 64 11.05 2.56 10.62
C ASP A 64 11.07 4.00 10.09
N ARG A 65 10.76 4.97 10.95
CA ARG A 65 10.75 6.40 10.63
C ARG A 65 9.87 6.69 9.42
N ALA A 66 8.67 6.12 9.41
CA ALA A 66 7.72 6.25 8.32
C ALA A 66 6.44 6.93 8.81
N TRP A 67 5.72 7.58 7.88
CA TRP A 67 4.47 8.25 8.20
C TRP A 67 3.56 8.24 6.97
N VAL A 68 2.30 8.60 7.18
CA VAL A 68 1.34 8.78 6.10
C VAL A 68 0.88 10.23 6.10
N GLU A 69 0.75 10.81 4.90
CA GLU A 69 0.11 12.11 4.71
C GLU A 69 -1.16 11.86 3.92
N TYR A 70 -2.24 12.53 4.29
CA TYR A 70 -3.54 12.23 3.71
C TYR A 70 -4.52 13.39 3.78
N GLY A 71 -5.59 13.27 3.02
CA GLY A 71 -6.65 14.27 2.97
C GLY A 71 -6.26 15.49 2.14
N GLY A 72 -7.27 16.20 1.63
CA GLY A 72 -7.04 17.39 0.81
C GLY A 72 -6.79 17.06 -0.65
N GLU A 73 -5.78 17.68 -1.23
CA GLU A 73 -5.44 17.56 -2.63
C GLU A 73 -4.02 17.00 -2.78
N PRO A 74 -3.66 16.45 -3.94
CA PRO A 74 -2.35 15.81 -4.09
C PRO A 74 -1.16 16.75 -3.88
N ASP A 75 -1.33 18.04 -4.12
CA ASP A 75 -0.28 19.04 -3.90
C ASP A 75 -0.42 19.72 -2.54
N ASN A 76 -1.41 19.36 -1.74
CA ASN A 76 -1.66 19.98 -0.43
C ASN A 76 -2.37 19.00 0.48
N LEU A 77 -1.63 17.98 0.95
CA LEU A 77 -2.15 17.00 1.89
C LEU A 77 -2.26 17.65 3.27
N LEU A 78 -3.40 17.46 3.93
CA LEU A 78 -3.77 18.23 5.11
C LEU A 78 -3.30 17.62 6.43
N TYR A 79 -3.16 16.30 6.50
CA TYR A 79 -2.93 15.60 7.76
C TYR A 79 -1.72 14.68 7.66
N ARG A 80 -1.10 14.40 8.81
CA ARG A 80 0.04 13.49 8.91
C ARG A 80 -0.11 12.61 10.14
N GLU A 81 0.23 11.33 10.01
CA GLU A 81 0.26 10.40 11.12
C GLU A 81 1.55 9.60 11.06
N ASP A 82 2.33 9.60 12.15
CA ASP A 82 3.52 8.77 12.25
C ASP A 82 3.06 7.32 12.43
N LEU A 83 3.74 6.39 11.76
CA LEU A 83 3.33 5.00 11.72
C LEU A 83 4.19 4.13 12.62
N LYS A 84 3.56 3.11 13.19
CA LYS A 84 4.26 2.09 13.94
C LYS A 84 3.56 0.74 13.76
N GLU A 85 4.31 -0.32 13.98
CA GLU A 85 3.81 -1.68 13.90
C GLU A 85 2.53 -1.84 14.72
N GLY A 86 1.54 -2.51 14.14
CA GLY A 86 0.28 -2.80 14.80
C GLY A 86 -0.85 -1.82 14.51
N MET A 87 -0.57 -0.70 13.84
CA MET A 87 -1.62 0.25 13.49
C MET A 87 -2.48 -0.28 12.35
N LEU A 88 -3.77 0.00 12.40
CA LEU A 88 -4.70 -0.30 11.33
C LEU A 88 -5.24 1.02 10.80
N LEU A 89 -5.09 1.23 9.50
CA LEU A 89 -5.57 2.43 8.83
C LEU A 89 -6.72 2.09 7.91
N HIS A 90 -7.64 3.04 7.75
CA HIS A 90 -8.73 2.90 6.78
C HIS A 90 -8.76 4.14 5.91
N PHE A 91 -8.63 3.94 4.60
CA PHE A 91 -8.73 5.02 3.62
C PHE A 91 -10.08 4.91 2.92
N PRO A 92 -10.95 5.93 3.06
CA PRO A 92 -12.17 5.98 2.27
C PRO A 92 -11.84 6.02 0.78
N GLU A 93 -12.78 5.60 -0.04
CA GLU A 93 -12.61 5.64 -1.49
C GLU A 93 -12.20 7.05 -1.94
N ASN A 94 -11.16 7.10 -2.78
CA ASN A 94 -10.68 8.33 -3.41
C ASN A 94 -10.06 9.38 -2.47
N GLU A 95 -9.75 9.02 -1.23
CA GLU A 95 -9.00 9.95 -0.37
C GLU A 95 -7.53 9.96 -0.79
N TRP A 96 -7.02 11.15 -1.07
CA TRP A 96 -5.60 11.33 -1.42
C TRP A 96 -4.72 10.95 -0.24
N HIS A 97 -3.68 10.15 -0.51
CA HIS A 97 -2.72 9.77 0.53
C HIS A 97 -1.38 9.36 -0.08
N VAL A 98 -0.34 9.33 0.77
CA VAL A 98 1.00 8.92 0.39
C VAL A 98 1.72 8.42 1.63
N PHE A 99 2.48 7.33 1.48
CA PHE A 99 3.39 6.87 2.52
C PHE A 99 4.76 7.47 2.28
N ARG A 100 5.40 7.94 3.35
CA ARG A 100 6.73 8.54 3.29
C ARG A 100 7.61 7.94 4.38
N PHE A 101 8.90 8.10 4.22
CA PHE A 101 9.89 7.64 5.20
C PHE A 101 11.10 8.55 5.15
N GLU A 102 11.82 8.64 6.28
CA GLU A 102 13.08 9.39 6.34
C GLU A 102 14.16 8.62 5.59
N GLU A 103 15.27 9.29 5.28
CA GLU A 103 16.41 8.64 4.65
C GLU A 103 16.84 7.44 5.49
N GLY A 104 16.96 6.27 4.85
CA GLY A 104 17.27 5.02 5.54
C GLY A 104 16.09 4.35 6.22
N GLY A 105 14.91 4.98 6.19
CA GLY A 105 13.70 4.41 6.76
C GLY A 105 13.02 3.43 5.83
N SER A 106 11.96 2.80 6.32
CA SER A 106 11.22 1.81 5.55
C SER A 106 9.84 1.56 6.14
N LEU A 107 8.99 0.93 5.35
CA LEU A 107 7.64 0.59 5.76
C LEU A 107 7.22 -0.69 5.05
N GLU A 108 6.58 -1.60 5.78
CA GLU A 108 5.91 -2.73 5.17
C GLU A 108 4.47 -2.79 5.68
N ILE A 109 3.53 -2.94 4.77
CA ILE A 109 2.11 -2.97 5.08
C ILE A 109 1.47 -4.24 4.53
N LEU A 110 0.33 -4.61 5.13
CA LEU A 110 -0.61 -5.55 4.53
C LEU A 110 -1.76 -4.70 4.02
N PHE A 111 -2.05 -4.76 2.73
CA PHE A 111 -3.19 -4.02 2.16
C PHE A 111 -4.35 -4.95 1.89
N ILE A 112 -5.56 -4.42 2.05
CA ILE A 112 -6.80 -5.15 1.82
C ILE A 112 -7.77 -4.22 1.10
N TYR A 113 -8.15 -4.60 -0.12
CA TYR A 113 -9.20 -3.92 -0.88
C TYR A 113 -10.43 -4.81 -0.92
N GLY A 114 -11.61 -4.22 -0.82
CA GLY A 114 -12.87 -4.94 -0.86
C GLY A 114 -13.31 -5.36 -2.25
N SER A 115 -12.48 -5.12 -3.26
CA SER A 115 -12.75 -5.42 -4.65
C SER A 115 -11.44 -5.77 -5.33
N GLY A 116 -11.51 -6.56 -6.40
CA GLY A 116 -10.34 -6.82 -7.22
C GLY A 116 -9.89 -5.59 -8.00
N GLU A 117 -10.77 -4.59 -8.16
CA GLU A 117 -10.45 -3.38 -8.89
C GLU A 117 -9.94 -2.29 -7.94
N ASN A 118 -8.65 -2.07 -7.95
CA ASN A 118 -8.02 -1.07 -7.10
C ASN A 118 -6.94 -0.27 -7.83
N SER A 119 -7.07 -0.15 -9.15
CA SER A 119 -6.04 0.52 -9.92
C SER A 119 -5.96 2.01 -9.58
N ARG A 120 -4.73 2.51 -9.51
CA ARG A 120 -4.45 3.92 -9.30
C ARG A 120 -4.60 4.66 -10.64
N PRO A 121 -4.80 5.99 -10.60
CA PRO A 121 -4.86 6.74 -11.84
C PRO A 121 -3.64 6.52 -12.74
N GLU A 122 -2.44 6.43 -12.17
CA GLU A 122 -1.21 6.23 -12.95
C GLU A 122 -1.09 4.84 -13.54
N ASP A 123 -1.90 3.88 -13.08
CA ASP A 123 -1.88 2.52 -13.61
C ASP A 123 -2.82 2.36 -14.81
N LYS A 124 -3.66 3.35 -15.05
CA LYS A 124 -4.61 3.33 -16.16
C LYS A 124 -3.99 3.92 -17.41
N LYS A 125 -4.22 3.26 -18.52
CA LYS A 125 -3.72 3.70 -19.82
C LYS A 125 -4.84 4.31 -20.64
#